data_54a4315d28e3aac2b0e27398ffff4d58
#
_entry.id   54a4315d28e3aac2b0e27398ffff4d58
#
_cell.length_a   1.000
_cell.length_b   1.000
_cell.length_c   1.000
_cell.angle_alpha   90.00
_cell.angle_beta   90.00
_cell.angle_gamma   90.00
#
_symmetry.space_group_name_H-M   'P 1'
#
loop_
_entity.id
_entity.type
_entity.pdbx_description
1 polymer ?
#
loop_
_entity_poly.entity_id
_entity_poly.type
_entity_poly.pdbx_seq_one_letter_code
_entity_poly.pdbx_strand_id
1 'polypeptide(L)'
;DESFGGYRRYRLHMMEERMRQPLPLALRRPVFGLLGRMYPKADWAPRVFRGKTTLQALARDSVQAYFHSMSILRDDMRSRLYSNTFKAQLAGYNAIEVFQRHAAKANHEHPLSLVQYLDLKTYLVGDINTKVDRASMAHSLEARVPFLSHQFVDWSLTMPLGMKLKGKTGKYALRKAIEPWLPPGSLSKRKLGFQL
;
A
#
# COMPACT_ATOMS: atom_id res chain seq x y z
N ASP A 1 -0.99 10.11 -5.63
CA ASP A 1 -1.75 8.98 -5.11
C ASP A 1 -1.63 8.89 -3.59
N GLU A 2 -0.46 9.09 -3.04
CA GLU A 2 -0.15 9.01 -1.62
C GLU A 2 -0.92 10.07 -0.84
N SER A 3 -0.83 11.33 -1.26
CA SER A 3 -1.46 12.47 -0.59
C SER A 3 -3.00 12.39 -0.55
N PHE A 4 -3.62 11.88 -1.61
CA PHE A 4 -5.09 11.88 -1.78
C PHE A 4 -5.74 10.49 -1.64
N GLY A 5 -5.05 9.49 -1.16
CA GLY A 5 -5.62 8.15 -0.99
C GLY A 5 -6.02 7.46 -2.30
N GLY A 6 -5.22 7.63 -3.35
CA GLY A 6 -5.56 7.18 -4.71
C GLY A 6 -5.36 5.69 -4.97
N TYR A 7 -4.55 5.00 -4.21
CA TYR A 7 -4.25 3.59 -4.43
C TYR A 7 -5.38 2.66 -4.02
N ARG A 8 -5.63 1.65 -4.84
CA ARG A 8 -6.59 0.59 -4.52
C ARG A 8 -6.24 -0.15 -3.23
N ARG A 9 -4.94 -0.31 -2.93
CA ARG A 9 -4.45 -0.97 -1.73
C ARG A 9 -4.90 -0.28 -0.44
N TYR A 10 -5.06 1.05 -0.43
CA TYR A 10 -5.59 1.78 0.72
C TYR A 10 -7.02 1.36 1.06
N ARG A 11 -7.87 1.21 0.04
CA ARG A 11 -9.25 0.74 0.24
C ARG A 11 -9.32 -0.68 0.77
N LEU A 12 -8.47 -1.56 0.22
CA LEU A 12 -8.37 -2.94 0.68
C LEU A 12 -7.89 -2.99 2.13
N HIS A 13 -6.83 -2.23 2.46
CA HIS A 13 -6.31 -2.13 3.81
C HIS A 13 -7.36 -1.63 4.79
N MET A 14 -8.12 -0.58 4.44
CA MET A 14 -9.21 -0.06 5.27
C MET A 14 -10.35 -1.06 5.47
N MET A 15 -10.66 -1.85 4.45
CA MET A 15 -11.63 -2.94 4.58
C MET A 15 -11.11 -4.02 5.54
N GLU A 16 -9.85 -4.41 5.40
CA GLU A 16 -9.21 -5.39 6.28
C GLU A 16 -9.11 -4.88 7.71
N GLU A 17 -8.83 -3.59 7.94
CA GLU A 17 -8.81 -2.99 9.27
C GLU A 17 -10.19 -3.08 9.96
N ARG A 18 -11.27 -2.78 9.26
CA ARG A 18 -12.62 -2.95 9.80
C ARG A 18 -12.91 -4.40 10.20
N MET A 19 -12.37 -5.37 9.46
CA MET A 19 -12.50 -6.78 9.79
C MET A 19 -11.58 -7.21 10.96
N ARG A 20 -10.49 -6.48 11.20
CA ARG A 20 -9.54 -6.75 12.30
C ARG A 20 -10.05 -6.22 13.64
N GLN A 21 -10.74 -5.07 13.65
CA GLN A 21 -11.16 -4.39 14.87
C GLN A 21 -11.92 -5.28 15.87
N PRO A 22 -12.91 -6.12 15.46
CA PRO A 22 -13.70 -6.91 16.41
C PRO A 22 -12.94 -8.09 17.01
N LEU A 23 -11.79 -8.49 16.47
CA LEU A 23 -11.07 -9.69 16.89
C LEU A 23 -9.62 -9.37 17.29
N PRO A 24 -9.18 -9.69 18.50
CA PRO A 24 -7.80 -9.50 18.92
C PRO A 24 -6.82 -10.34 18.10
N LEU A 25 -5.59 -9.84 17.94
CA LEU A 25 -4.55 -10.49 17.13
C LEU A 25 -4.25 -11.93 17.60
N ALA A 26 -4.31 -12.17 18.91
CA ALA A 26 -4.08 -13.48 19.49
C ALA A 26 -5.04 -14.57 18.95
N LEU A 27 -6.29 -14.22 18.68
CA LEU A 27 -7.29 -15.12 18.07
C LEU A 27 -7.16 -15.16 16.55
N ARG A 28 -6.93 -14.00 15.92
CA ARG A 28 -6.84 -13.91 14.46
C ARG A 28 -5.64 -14.67 13.89
N ARG A 29 -4.51 -14.60 14.57
CA ARG A 29 -3.24 -15.19 14.10
C ARG A 29 -3.32 -16.70 13.86
N PRO A 30 -3.77 -17.55 14.80
CA PRO A 30 -3.92 -18.97 14.56
C PRO A 30 -5.04 -19.29 13.56
N VAL A 31 -6.21 -18.68 13.70
CA VAL A 31 -7.39 -18.99 12.87
C VAL A 31 -7.15 -18.62 11.41
N PHE A 32 -6.90 -17.34 11.13
CA PHE A 32 -6.68 -16.88 9.76
C PHE A 32 -5.33 -17.30 9.19
N GLY A 33 -4.33 -17.56 10.04
CA GLY A 33 -3.05 -18.11 9.63
C GLY A 33 -3.19 -19.53 9.10
N LEU A 34 -3.93 -20.39 9.78
CA LEU A 34 -4.23 -21.75 9.32
C LEU A 34 -5.09 -21.74 8.06
N LEU A 35 -6.21 -20.99 8.05
CA LEU A 35 -7.05 -20.83 6.89
C LEU A 35 -6.29 -20.30 5.68
N GLY A 36 -5.43 -19.29 5.86
CA GLY A 36 -4.60 -18.73 4.79
C GLY A 36 -3.54 -19.68 4.25
N ARG A 37 -3.09 -20.67 5.04
CA ARG A 37 -2.19 -21.74 4.57
C ARG A 37 -2.94 -22.79 3.76
N MET A 38 -4.09 -23.24 4.27
CA MET A 38 -4.92 -24.28 3.64
C MET A 38 -5.63 -23.77 2.38
N TYR A 39 -5.94 -22.47 2.31
CA TYR A 39 -6.67 -21.91 1.19
C TYR A 39 -5.84 -21.97 -0.11
N PRO A 40 -6.33 -22.59 -1.19
CA PRO A 40 -5.58 -22.71 -2.42
C PRO A 40 -5.35 -21.34 -3.08
N LYS A 41 -4.21 -21.19 -3.76
CA LYS A 41 -3.96 -20.03 -4.61
C LYS A 41 -4.66 -20.26 -5.95
N ALA A 42 -5.89 -19.80 -6.06
CA ALA A 42 -6.73 -19.97 -7.24
C ALA A 42 -6.75 -18.67 -8.08
N ASP A 43 -5.65 -18.37 -8.76
CA ASP A 43 -5.52 -17.16 -9.59
C ASP A 43 -6.48 -17.17 -10.80
N TRP A 44 -6.89 -18.37 -11.25
CA TRP A 44 -7.89 -18.62 -12.31
C TRP A 44 -9.33 -18.46 -11.84
N ALA A 45 -9.59 -18.56 -10.52
CA ALA A 45 -10.94 -18.52 -9.97
C ALA A 45 -11.54 -17.10 -9.97
N PRO A 46 -12.87 -16.97 -9.93
CA PRO A 46 -13.55 -15.68 -9.72
C PRO A 46 -13.02 -14.96 -8.49
N ARG A 47 -13.05 -13.61 -8.50
CA ARG A 47 -12.46 -12.75 -7.45
C ARG A 47 -12.91 -13.09 -6.04
N VAL A 48 -14.13 -13.61 -5.86
CA VAL A 48 -14.71 -14.03 -4.56
C VAL A 48 -13.86 -15.15 -3.92
N PHE A 49 -13.29 -16.03 -4.73
CA PHE A 49 -12.47 -17.16 -4.27
C PHE A 49 -10.97 -16.86 -4.18
N ARG A 50 -10.55 -15.59 -4.41
CA ARG A 50 -9.15 -15.16 -4.26
C ARG A 50 -8.84 -14.64 -2.85
N GLY A 51 -9.47 -15.24 -1.83
CA GLY A 51 -9.39 -14.78 -0.44
C GLY A 51 -8.06 -15.04 0.29
N LYS A 52 -7.15 -15.85 -0.28
CA LYS A 52 -5.91 -16.25 0.40
C LYS A 52 -5.10 -15.08 0.93
N THR A 53 -4.89 -14.05 0.12
CA THR A 53 -4.12 -12.87 0.51
C THR A 53 -4.80 -12.09 1.63
N THR A 54 -6.13 -11.97 1.59
CA THR A 54 -6.91 -11.31 2.65
C THR A 54 -6.85 -12.12 3.94
N LEU A 55 -7.00 -13.45 3.91
CA LEU A 55 -6.84 -14.30 5.10
C LEU A 55 -5.45 -14.15 5.72
N GLN A 56 -4.40 -14.16 4.89
CA GLN A 56 -3.04 -13.92 5.34
C GLN A 56 -2.83 -12.53 5.92
N ALA A 57 -3.50 -11.50 5.37
CA ALA A 57 -3.47 -10.14 5.90
C ALA A 57 -4.20 -10.04 7.25
N LEU A 58 -5.35 -10.71 7.41
CA LEU A 58 -6.11 -10.73 8.66
C LEU A 58 -5.37 -11.43 9.81
N ALA A 59 -4.47 -12.37 9.50
CA ALA A 59 -3.60 -13.03 10.49
C ALA A 59 -2.49 -12.13 11.05
N ARG A 60 -2.31 -10.92 10.51
CA ARG A 60 -1.19 -10.00 10.82
C ARG A 60 -1.70 -8.74 11.51
N ASP A 61 -0.77 -7.99 12.14
CA ASP A 61 -1.05 -6.61 12.53
C ASP A 61 -1.13 -5.69 11.30
N SER A 62 -1.48 -4.42 11.51
CA SER A 62 -1.70 -3.45 10.43
C SER A 62 -0.45 -3.23 9.58
N VAL A 63 0.71 -3.04 10.21
CA VAL A 63 1.98 -2.78 9.51
C VAL A 63 2.44 -4.01 8.74
N GLN A 64 2.40 -5.19 9.38
CA GLN A 64 2.75 -6.47 8.77
C GLN A 64 1.85 -6.81 7.57
N ALA A 65 0.55 -6.54 7.70
CA ALA A 65 -0.41 -6.79 6.63
C ALA A 65 -0.17 -5.86 5.44
N TYR A 66 0.10 -4.58 5.72
CA TYR A 66 0.41 -3.62 4.67
C TYR A 66 1.72 -3.97 3.96
N PHE A 67 2.78 -4.25 4.70
CA PHE A 67 4.05 -4.74 4.15
C PHE A 67 3.85 -6.00 3.28
N HIS A 68 3.06 -6.97 3.76
CA HIS A 68 2.76 -8.18 3.01
C HIS A 68 2.04 -7.89 1.68
N SER A 69 1.13 -6.92 1.66
CA SER A 69 0.41 -6.51 0.44
C SER A 69 1.30 -5.79 -0.56
N MET A 70 2.37 -5.12 -0.09
CA MET A 70 3.33 -4.38 -0.91
C MET A 70 4.47 -5.27 -1.42
N SER A 71 4.79 -6.34 -0.70
CA SER A 71 5.92 -7.21 -1.02
C SER A 71 5.67 -8.05 -2.26
N ILE A 72 6.51 -7.89 -3.27
CA ILE A 72 6.55 -8.77 -4.46
C ILE A 72 7.15 -10.12 -4.03
N LEU A 73 8.29 -10.09 -3.36
CA LEU A 73 8.97 -11.27 -2.84
C LEU A 73 8.59 -11.48 -1.37
N ARG A 74 7.62 -12.35 -1.12
CA ARG A 74 7.11 -12.66 0.22
C ARG A 74 8.06 -13.53 1.03
N ASP A 75 7.88 -13.60 2.35
CA ASP A 75 8.76 -14.36 3.26
C ASP A 75 8.90 -15.84 2.85
N ASP A 76 7.81 -16.49 2.48
CA ASP A 76 7.80 -17.88 2.01
C ASP A 76 8.60 -18.07 0.71
N MET A 77 8.57 -17.10 -0.19
CA MET A 77 9.37 -17.10 -1.41
C MET A 77 10.84 -16.83 -1.11
N ARG A 78 11.15 -15.85 -0.26
CA ARG A 78 12.53 -15.54 0.17
C ARG A 78 13.18 -16.73 0.84
N SER A 79 12.47 -17.41 1.74
CA SER A 79 12.99 -18.59 2.44
C SER A 79 13.37 -19.73 1.48
N ARG A 80 12.71 -19.81 0.32
CA ARG A 80 13.01 -20.83 -0.74
C ARG A 80 14.10 -20.39 -1.70
N LEU A 81 14.20 -19.08 -1.98
CA LEU A 81 15.15 -18.53 -2.95
C LEU A 81 16.53 -18.29 -2.37
N TYR A 82 16.62 -17.87 -1.10
CA TYR A 82 17.88 -17.52 -0.48
C TYR A 82 18.69 -18.75 -0.11
N SER A 83 19.98 -18.75 -0.48
CA SER A 83 20.94 -19.76 -0.05
C SER A 83 21.16 -19.67 1.47
N ASN A 84 21.65 -20.77 2.07
CA ASN A 84 21.98 -20.77 3.51
C ASN A 84 23.07 -19.75 3.86
N THR A 85 24.06 -19.59 2.99
CA THR A 85 25.12 -18.57 3.14
C THR A 85 24.53 -17.17 3.17
N PHE A 86 23.63 -16.84 2.21
CA PHE A 86 23.00 -15.53 2.19
C PHE A 86 22.09 -15.28 3.40
N LYS A 87 21.35 -16.29 3.85
CA LYS A 87 20.56 -16.20 5.10
C LYS A 87 21.44 -15.92 6.32
N ALA A 88 22.59 -16.58 6.41
CA ALA A 88 23.55 -16.32 7.49
C ALA A 88 24.12 -14.90 7.44
N GLN A 89 24.44 -14.38 6.23
CA GLN A 89 24.90 -12.99 6.05
C GLN A 89 23.85 -11.96 6.43
N LEU A 90 22.55 -12.24 6.21
CA LEU A 90 21.46 -11.36 6.63
C LEU A 90 21.30 -11.29 8.15
N ALA A 91 21.88 -12.24 8.91
CA ALA A 91 21.85 -12.25 10.39
C ALA A 91 20.45 -12.02 10.99
N GLY A 92 19.42 -12.56 10.34
CA GLY A 92 18.01 -12.40 10.74
C GLY A 92 17.34 -11.12 10.28
N TYR A 93 18.03 -10.21 9.56
CA TYR A 93 17.43 -8.99 9.03
C TYR A 93 16.24 -9.29 8.11
N ASN A 94 15.18 -8.54 8.30
CA ASN A 94 13.99 -8.59 7.46
C ASN A 94 13.57 -7.18 7.04
N ALA A 95 13.25 -7.00 5.76
CA ALA A 95 12.86 -5.69 5.20
C ALA A 95 11.63 -5.06 5.90
N ILE A 96 10.80 -5.85 6.60
CA ILE A 96 9.70 -5.32 7.41
C ILE A 96 10.20 -4.39 8.53
N GLU A 97 11.42 -4.55 9.00
CA GLU A 97 12.01 -3.69 10.05
C GLU A 97 12.05 -2.21 9.63
N VAL A 98 12.19 -1.95 8.32
CA VAL A 98 12.12 -0.59 7.78
C VAL A 98 10.72 -0.01 8.00
N PHE A 99 9.67 -0.78 7.70
CA PHE A 99 8.28 -0.37 7.90
C PHE A 99 7.97 -0.19 9.39
N GLN A 100 8.39 -1.10 10.24
CA GLN A 100 8.19 -1.03 11.69
C GLN A 100 8.87 0.20 12.30
N ARG A 101 10.10 0.51 11.87
CA ARG A 101 10.85 1.69 12.30
C ARG A 101 10.15 3.00 11.91
N HIS A 102 9.59 3.08 10.70
CA HIS A 102 8.80 4.24 10.31
C HIS A 102 7.47 4.28 11.04
N ALA A 103 6.78 3.15 11.19
CA ALA A 103 5.53 3.08 11.93
C ALA A 103 5.67 3.52 13.40
N ALA A 104 6.78 3.14 14.05
CA ALA A 104 7.07 3.55 15.42
C ALA A 104 7.26 5.07 15.59
N LYS A 105 7.66 5.77 14.52
CA LYS A 105 7.81 7.24 14.49
C LYS A 105 6.54 7.96 14.03
N ALA A 106 5.57 7.23 13.50
CA ALA A 106 4.36 7.81 12.98
C ALA A 106 3.41 8.17 14.13
N ASN A 107 3.10 9.46 14.27
CA ASN A 107 1.98 9.89 15.10
C ASN A 107 0.70 9.74 14.29
N HIS A 108 -0.01 8.62 14.45
CA HIS A 108 -1.20 8.32 13.67
C HIS A 108 -2.33 7.80 14.55
N GLU A 109 -3.49 8.42 14.42
CA GLU A 109 -4.72 7.95 15.06
C GLU A 109 -5.57 7.03 14.15
N HIS A 110 -5.25 7.02 12.86
CA HIS A 110 -6.07 6.34 11.87
C HIS A 110 -5.26 5.47 10.90
N PRO A 111 -5.67 4.23 10.61
CA PRO A 111 -4.94 3.29 9.76
C PRO A 111 -4.61 3.81 8.35
N LEU A 112 -5.49 4.63 7.75
CA LEU A 112 -5.19 5.24 6.46
C LEU A 112 -4.01 6.20 6.53
N SER A 113 -3.94 7.03 7.58
CA SER A 113 -2.82 7.96 7.78
C SER A 113 -1.51 7.21 7.95
N LEU A 114 -1.52 6.11 8.70
CA LEU A 114 -0.35 5.25 8.86
C LEU A 114 0.17 4.73 7.51
N VAL A 115 -0.69 4.12 6.70
CA VAL A 115 -0.23 3.53 5.43
C VAL A 115 0.17 4.58 4.41
N GLN A 116 -0.45 5.77 4.42
CA GLN A 116 0.00 6.89 3.60
C GLN A 116 1.40 7.37 4.03
N TYR A 117 1.64 7.50 5.33
CA TYR A 117 2.95 7.85 5.87
C TYR A 117 4.01 6.81 5.51
N LEU A 118 3.70 5.53 5.63
CA LEU A 118 4.61 4.46 5.25
C LEU A 118 4.96 4.53 3.76
N ASP A 119 3.98 4.76 2.88
CA ASP A 119 4.24 4.93 1.45
C ASP A 119 5.12 6.14 1.15
N LEU A 120 4.85 7.28 1.78
CA LEU A 120 5.68 8.49 1.63
C LEU A 120 7.15 8.25 2.04
N LYS A 121 7.39 7.43 3.07
CA LYS A 121 8.73 7.15 3.60
C LYS A 121 9.45 5.99 2.93
N THR A 122 8.74 5.12 2.22
CA THR A 122 9.33 3.90 1.64
C THR A 122 9.08 3.81 0.13
N TYR A 123 7.85 3.53 -0.28
CA TYR A 123 7.50 3.25 -1.67
C TYR A 123 7.73 4.45 -2.59
N LEU A 124 7.29 5.63 -2.18
CA LEU A 124 7.45 6.84 -2.99
C LEU A 124 8.92 7.17 -3.22
N VAL A 125 9.71 7.16 -2.16
CA VAL A 125 11.15 7.52 -2.23
C VAL A 125 11.95 6.41 -2.90
N GLY A 126 11.77 5.16 -2.46
CA GLY A 126 12.61 4.03 -2.86
C GLY A 126 12.29 3.44 -4.22
N ASP A 127 11.05 3.62 -4.71
CA ASP A 127 10.61 3.06 -5.99
C ASP A 127 10.18 4.14 -6.98
N ILE A 128 9.12 4.90 -6.71
CA ILE A 128 8.53 5.81 -7.68
C ILE A 128 9.47 6.95 -8.05
N ASN A 129 9.94 7.72 -7.06
CA ASN A 129 10.83 8.86 -7.32
C ASN A 129 12.16 8.41 -7.92
N THR A 130 12.73 7.32 -7.41
CA THR A 130 13.98 6.77 -7.94
C THR A 130 13.84 6.35 -9.40
N LYS A 131 12.75 5.71 -9.79
CA LYS A 131 12.50 5.33 -11.18
C LYS A 131 12.29 6.54 -12.08
N VAL A 132 11.46 7.48 -11.66
CA VAL A 132 11.17 8.70 -12.43
C VAL A 132 12.44 9.49 -12.64
N ASP A 133 13.18 9.77 -11.57
CA ASP A 133 14.42 10.54 -11.62
C ASP A 133 15.45 9.88 -12.54
N ARG A 134 15.78 8.63 -12.30
CA ARG A 134 16.81 7.92 -13.09
C ARG A 134 16.41 7.74 -14.55
N ALA A 135 15.14 7.42 -14.84
CA ALA A 135 14.69 7.24 -16.20
C ALA A 135 14.65 8.56 -16.98
N SER A 136 14.22 9.65 -16.37
CA SER A 136 14.19 10.96 -17.01
C SER A 136 15.60 11.53 -17.18
N MET A 137 16.45 11.43 -16.16
CA MET A 137 17.84 11.92 -16.22
C MET A 137 18.71 11.14 -17.20
N ALA A 138 18.42 9.86 -17.44
CA ALA A 138 19.08 9.10 -18.50
C ALA A 138 18.89 9.72 -19.91
N HIS A 139 17.85 10.56 -20.06
CA HIS A 139 17.54 11.31 -21.27
C HIS A 139 17.70 12.82 -21.10
N SER A 140 18.46 13.26 -20.08
CA SER A 140 18.71 14.68 -19.77
C SER A 140 17.43 15.49 -19.53
N LEU A 141 16.37 14.85 -19.01
CA LEU A 141 15.09 15.48 -18.67
C LEU A 141 14.97 15.61 -17.14
N GLU A 142 14.70 16.82 -16.66
CA GLU A 142 14.41 17.06 -15.25
C GLU A 142 12.90 16.96 -15.01
N ALA A 143 12.47 15.94 -14.28
CA ALA A 143 11.06 15.76 -13.91
C ALA A 143 10.72 16.57 -12.66
N ARG A 144 9.79 17.51 -12.77
CA ARG A 144 9.25 18.29 -11.66
C ARG A 144 7.89 17.72 -11.24
N VAL A 145 7.69 17.51 -9.93
CA VAL A 145 6.47 16.90 -9.37
C VAL A 145 5.79 17.86 -8.37
N PRO A 146 4.95 18.79 -8.83
CA PRO A 146 4.35 19.84 -7.99
C PRO A 146 3.58 19.28 -6.78
N PHE A 147 2.93 18.12 -6.94
CA PHE A 147 2.19 17.44 -5.87
C PHE A 147 3.07 16.83 -4.76
N LEU A 148 4.39 16.88 -4.93
CA LEU A 148 5.36 16.41 -3.94
C LEU A 148 6.18 17.55 -3.32
N SER A 149 5.82 18.82 -3.57
CA SER A 149 6.40 19.90 -2.78
C SER A 149 6.05 19.70 -1.30
N HIS A 150 6.99 20.01 -0.40
CA HIS A 150 6.78 19.73 1.03
C HIS A 150 5.55 20.47 1.58
N GLN A 151 5.33 21.74 1.19
CA GLN A 151 4.14 22.50 1.60
C GLN A 151 2.85 21.80 1.16
N PHE A 152 2.81 21.26 -0.06
CA PHE A 152 1.63 20.56 -0.55
C PHE A 152 1.42 19.23 0.17
N VAL A 153 2.48 18.47 0.44
CA VAL A 153 2.41 17.23 1.19
C VAL A 153 1.91 17.50 2.61
N ASP A 154 2.51 18.47 3.31
CA ASP A 154 2.13 18.84 4.66
C ASP A 154 0.64 19.26 4.72
N TRP A 155 0.22 20.14 3.82
CA TRP A 155 -1.20 20.50 3.70
C TRP A 155 -2.08 19.27 3.44
N SER A 156 -1.66 18.37 2.54
CA SER A 156 -2.45 17.18 2.23
C SER A 156 -2.59 16.24 3.42
N LEU A 157 -1.60 16.20 4.32
CA LEU A 157 -1.66 15.38 5.53
C LEU A 157 -2.70 15.91 6.54
N THR A 158 -2.97 17.23 6.59
CA THR A 158 -4.01 17.80 7.43
C THR A 158 -5.43 17.60 6.90
N MET A 159 -5.57 17.17 5.64
CA MET A 159 -6.86 16.97 5.01
C MET A 159 -7.67 15.85 5.69
N PRO A 160 -8.96 16.09 6.00
CA PRO A 160 -9.83 15.06 6.55
C PRO A 160 -9.87 13.80 5.69
N LEU A 161 -9.82 12.64 6.32
CA LEU A 161 -9.71 11.35 5.62
C LEU A 161 -10.89 11.08 4.68
N GLY A 162 -12.10 11.53 5.02
CA GLY A 162 -13.27 11.45 4.16
C GLY A 162 -13.15 12.26 2.86
N MET A 163 -12.27 13.28 2.82
CA MET A 163 -11.95 14.00 1.60
C MET A 163 -10.91 13.28 0.73
N LYS A 164 -10.11 12.41 1.32
CA LYS A 164 -9.15 11.56 0.59
C LYS A 164 -9.83 10.33 0.03
N LEU A 165 -10.56 9.61 0.89
CA LEU A 165 -11.22 8.35 0.55
C LEU A 165 -12.67 8.36 1.03
N LYS A 166 -13.63 8.44 0.08
CA LYS A 166 -15.07 8.39 0.37
C LYS A 166 -15.68 7.12 -0.22
N GLY A 167 -16.03 6.18 0.62
CA GLY A 167 -16.53 4.86 0.20
C GLY A 167 -15.53 4.14 -0.71
N LYS A 168 -15.90 3.92 -1.97
CA LYS A 168 -15.05 3.29 -2.99
C LYS A 168 -14.24 4.30 -3.81
N THR A 169 -14.40 5.60 -3.58
CA THR A 169 -13.78 6.66 -4.38
C THR A 169 -12.56 7.24 -3.67
N GLY A 170 -11.37 6.95 -4.21
CA GLY A 170 -10.13 7.61 -3.82
C GLY A 170 -9.95 8.95 -4.55
N LYS A 171 -9.03 9.79 -4.03
CA LYS A 171 -8.79 11.16 -4.54
C LYS A 171 -10.05 12.02 -4.54
N TYR A 172 -10.93 11.84 -3.55
CA TYR A 172 -12.27 12.43 -3.60
C TYR A 172 -12.22 13.95 -3.73
N ALA A 173 -11.48 14.66 -2.88
CA ALA A 173 -11.36 16.12 -2.95
C ALA A 173 -10.73 16.58 -4.28
N LEU A 174 -9.64 15.93 -4.71
CA LEU A 174 -9.01 16.27 -5.98
C LEU A 174 -9.97 16.11 -7.16
N ARG A 175 -10.70 14.98 -7.19
CA ARG A 175 -11.71 14.75 -8.26
C ARG A 175 -12.77 15.83 -8.27
N LYS A 176 -13.27 16.24 -7.09
CA LYS A 176 -14.25 17.31 -6.99
C LYS A 176 -13.70 18.68 -7.40
N ALA A 177 -12.47 18.98 -7.06
CA ALA A 177 -11.82 20.23 -7.42
C ALA A 177 -11.61 20.39 -8.94
N ILE A 178 -11.25 19.29 -9.63
CA ILE A 178 -10.96 19.35 -11.07
C ILE A 178 -12.18 19.06 -11.96
N GLU A 179 -13.29 18.59 -11.39
CA GLU A 179 -14.50 18.20 -12.12
C GLU A 179 -15.01 19.32 -13.07
N PRO A 180 -15.04 20.60 -12.66
CA PRO A 180 -15.52 21.70 -13.53
C PRO A 180 -14.64 21.95 -14.78
N TRP A 181 -13.37 21.54 -14.74
CA TRP A 181 -12.39 21.77 -15.81
C TRP A 181 -12.21 20.59 -16.76
N LEU A 182 -12.90 19.50 -16.49
CA LEU A 182 -12.78 18.29 -17.29
C LEU A 182 -14.01 18.08 -18.19
N PRO A 183 -13.83 17.54 -19.40
CA PRO A 183 -14.95 17.12 -20.23
C PRO A 183 -15.86 16.12 -19.47
N PRO A 184 -17.18 16.15 -19.74
CA PRO A 184 -18.12 15.21 -19.14
C PRO A 184 -17.67 13.75 -19.29
N GLY A 185 -17.80 12.96 -18.24
CA GLY A 185 -17.42 11.55 -18.23
C GLY A 185 -15.93 11.25 -18.02
N SER A 186 -15.03 12.26 -18.05
CA SER A 186 -13.58 12.03 -17.89
C SER A 186 -13.22 11.33 -16.56
N LEU A 187 -13.90 11.69 -15.48
CA LEU A 187 -13.66 11.10 -14.16
C LEU A 187 -14.26 9.69 -14.00
N SER A 188 -15.19 9.27 -14.85
CA SER A 188 -15.82 7.94 -14.80
C SER A 188 -15.11 6.90 -15.67
N LYS A 189 -14.19 7.32 -16.54
CA LYS A 189 -13.42 6.39 -17.38
C LYS A 189 -12.68 5.36 -16.55
N ARG A 190 -12.70 4.11 -17.03
CA ARG A 190 -11.90 3.02 -16.42
C ARG A 190 -10.43 3.37 -16.52
N LYS A 191 -9.72 3.26 -15.40
CA LYS A 191 -8.25 3.38 -15.40
C LYS A 191 -7.68 2.20 -16.18
N LEU A 192 -6.99 2.51 -17.25
CA LEU A 192 -6.15 1.58 -17.99
C LEU A 192 -4.73 1.74 -17.40
N GLY A 193 -4.07 0.63 -17.07
CA GLY A 193 -2.64 0.64 -16.78
C GLY A 193 -1.85 0.86 -18.07
N PHE A 194 -0.57 1.14 -17.95
CA PHE A 194 0.33 1.07 -19.09
C PHE A 194 0.31 -0.38 -19.60
N GLN A 195 -0.34 -0.59 -20.73
CA GLN A 195 -0.25 -1.82 -21.51
C GLN A 195 0.73 -1.52 -22.64
N LEU A 196 1.90 -2.14 -22.55
CA LEU A 196 2.82 -2.28 -23.67
C LEU A 196 2.33 -3.41 -24.57
#